data_f461384f5ed67d2b35d3241765e7d192
#
_entry.id   f461384f5ed67d2b35d3241765e7d192
#
_cell.length_a   1.000
_cell.length_b   1.000
_cell.length_c   1.000
_cell.angle_alpha   90.00
_cell.angle_beta   90.00
_cell.angle_gamma   90.00
#
_symmetry.space_group_name_H-M   'P 1'
#
loop_
_entity.id
_entity.type
_entity.pdbx_description
1 polymer ?
#
loop_
_entity_poly.entity_id
_entity_poly.type
_entity_poly.pdbx_seq_one_letter_code
_entity_poly.pdbx_strand_id
1 'polypeptide(L)'
;MVFQPIVDLKTRKLFAYESLARTTAPEFAGPMELFAAAHDHGCTGALGRLLREMSIEACPHHPLFINIHPSELNDRYLVQPDDPIFRHDFDLYLEITEAVPLSHYHLCQSMLHEVRGRGVHLVVDDLGAGYSNLKYIADLAPRIVKLDRGLIAGLTQQSRLFRLVTGIVELCTQLDALVVAEGIETVEELEAVIDTGARYGQGYLLARPAFPLPAVIWPEQVTKTGRTRSSRVVRVPEAPRVVPRARSQPPAIETATPPPKSRTRTR
;
A
#
# COMPACT_ATOMS: atom_id res chain seq x y z
N MET A 1 -9.47 13.55 2.96
CA MET A 1 -8.52 12.48 3.29
C MET A 1 -7.99 12.68 4.71
N VAL A 2 -7.71 11.60 5.43
CA VAL A 2 -6.89 11.58 6.65
C VAL A 2 -5.74 10.62 6.44
N PHE A 3 -4.68 10.75 7.25
CA PHE A 3 -3.45 10.00 7.06
C PHE A 3 -3.03 9.34 8.36
N GLN A 4 -2.54 8.10 8.27
CA GLN A 4 -1.99 7.39 9.41
C GLN A 4 -0.54 7.01 9.14
N PRO A 5 0.40 7.28 10.07
CA PRO A 5 1.80 6.95 9.86
C PRO A 5 2.05 5.44 9.97
N ILE A 6 2.87 4.95 9.05
CA ILE A 6 3.52 3.64 9.09
C ILE A 6 4.95 3.86 9.57
N VAL A 7 5.35 3.15 10.62
CA VAL A 7 6.61 3.37 11.34
C VAL A 7 7.56 2.21 11.08
N ASP A 8 8.82 2.52 10.77
CA ASP A 8 9.90 1.55 10.75
C ASP A 8 10.26 1.16 12.20
N LEU A 9 9.94 -0.05 12.59
CA LEU A 9 10.09 -0.54 13.96
C LEU A 9 11.55 -0.66 14.40
N LYS A 10 12.48 -0.84 13.44
CA LYS A 10 13.91 -0.91 13.71
C LYS A 10 14.52 0.46 13.98
N THR A 11 14.15 1.47 13.21
CA THR A 11 14.68 2.84 13.33
C THR A 11 13.81 3.76 14.18
N ARG A 12 12.55 3.36 14.45
CA ARG A 12 11.53 4.13 15.17
C ARG A 12 11.16 5.44 14.47
N LYS A 13 11.34 5.50 13.15
CA LYS A 13 11.07 6.68 12.34
C LYS A 13 9.88 6.44 11.44
N LEU A 14 9.25 7.54 11.03
CA LEU A 14 8.26 7.53 9.97
C LEU A 14 8.85 6.87 8.73
N PHE A 15 8.12 5.92 8.16
CA PHE A 15 8.41 5.30 6.88
C PHE A 15 7.54 5.89 5.77
N ALA A 16 6.23 5.91 5.98
CA ALA A 16 5.23 6.35 5.01
C ALA A 16 3.95 6.80 5.72
N TYR A 17 3.02 7.35 4.98
CA TYR A 17 1.64 7.53 5.43
C TYR A 17 0.70 6.65 4.62
N GLU A 18 -0.29 6.07 5.28
CA GLU A 18 -1.47 5.49 4.64
C GLU A 18 -2.53 6.56 4.49
N SER A 19 -3.08 6.69 3.27
CA SER A 19 -4.15 7.61 2.94
C SER A 19 -5.51 6.94 3.08
N LEU A 20 -6.35 7.47 3.94
CA LEU A 20 -7.63 6.92 4.31
C LEU A 20 -8.76 7.88 3.93
N ALA A 21 -9.67 7.44 3.07
CA ALA A 21 -10.86 8.21 2.71
C ALA A 21 -11.76 8.39 3.93
N ARG A 22 -12.39 9.56 4.01
CA ARG A 22 -13.46 9.85 4.98
C ARG A 22 -14.57 10.58 4.27
N THR A 23 -15.81 10.26 4.60
CA THR A 23 -16.98 11.00 4.12
C THR A 23 -17.40 12.04 5.15
N THR A 24 -17.82 13.19 4.67
CA THR A 24 -18.49 14.22 5.48
C THR A 24 -19.94 14.39 5.06
N ALA A 25 -20.34 13.73 3.98
CA ALA A 25 -21.71 13.74 3.46
C ALA A 25 -22.58 12.81 4.35
N PRO A 26 -23.72 13.33 4.86
CA PRO A 26 -24.56 12.57 5.79
C PRO A 26 -25.22 11.33 5.14
N GLU A 27 -25.25 11.27 3.82
CA GLU A 27 -25.80 10.17 3.02
C GLU A 27 -24.94 8.90 3.10
N PHE A 28 -23.68 9.02 3.51
CA PHE A 28 -22.75 7.89 3.59
C PHE A 28 -22.18 7.75 5.00
N ALA A 29 -22.44 6.62 5.66
CA ALA A 29 -21.89 6.34 6.98
C ALA A 29 -20.36 6.14 6.96
N GLY A 30 -19.79 5.86 5.77
CA GLY A 30 -18.35 5.69 5.62
C GLY A 30 -17.90 5.43 4.18
N PRO A 31 -16.58 5.21 3.97
CA PRO A 31 -16.02 4.96 2.65
C PRO A 31 -16.65 3.75 1.94
N MET A 32 -17.01 2.71 2.66
CA MET A 32 -17.64 1.50 2.08
C MET A 32 -18.96 1.82 1.36
N GLU A 33 -19.82 2.62 1.98
CA GLU A 33 -21.09 3.04 1.36
C GLU A 33 -20.86 3.97 0.17
N LEU A 34 -19.87 4.86 0.26
CA LEU A 34 -19.48 5.72 -0.85
C LEU A 34 -19.01 4.90 -2.06
N PHE A 35 -18.17 3.87 -1.85
CA PHE A 35 -17.73 3.00 -2.92
C PHE A 35 -18.84 2.11 -3.47
N ALA A 36 -19.75 1.63 -2.63
CA ALA A 36 -20.94 0.89 -3.08
C ALA A 36 -21.82 1.75 -4.00
N ALA A 37 -22.12 2.98 -3.60
CA ALA A 37 -22.88 3.92 -4.43
C ALA A 37 -22.16 4.24 -5.75
N ALA A 38 -20.83 4.44 -5.71
CA ALA A 38 -20.05 4.68 -6.92
C ALA A 38 -20.07 3.46 -7.86
N HIS A 39 -20.09 2.24 -7.31
CA HIS A 39 -20.21 1.00 -8.09
C HIS A 39 -21.57 0.92 -8.78
N ASP A 40 -22.67 1.16 -8.04
CA ASP A 40 -24.04 1.13 -8.57
C ASP A 40 -24.25 2.14 -9.69
N HIS A 41 -23.54 3.26 -9.64
CA HIS A 41 -23.58 4.31 -10.66
C HIS A 41 -22.50 4.20 -11.75
N GLY A 42 -21.67 3.15 -11.72
CA GLY A 42 -20.62 2.93 -12.72
C GLY A 42 -19.50 3.97 -12.72
N CYS A 43 -19.23 4.63 -11.58
CA CYS A 43 -18.24 5.70 -11.47
C CYS A 43 -17.09 5.38 -10.46
N THR A 44 -16.90 4.10 -10.10
CA THR A 44 -15.87 3.67 -9.14
C THR A 44 -14.47 4.11 -9.57
N GLY A 45 -14.11 3.95 -10.85
CA GLY A 45 -12.79 4.36 -11.35
C GLY A 45 -12.56 5.87 -11.29
N ALA A 46 -13.62 6.67 -11.55
CA ALA A 46 -13.54 8.12 -11.43
C ALA A 46 -13.38 8.55 -9.96
N LEU A 47 -14.12 7.92 -9.03
CA LEU A 47 -13.98 8.14 -7.60
C LEU A 47 -12.56 7.78 -7.13
N GLY A 48 -12.06 6.60 -7.49
CA GLY A 48 -10.72 6.15 -7.10
C GLY A 48 -9.65 7.12 -7.59
N ARG A 49 -9.73 7.58 -8.84
CA ARG A 49 -8.81 8.60 -9.38
C ARG A 49 -8.85 9.90 -8.58
N LEU A 50 -10.05 10.40 -8.24
CA LEU A 50 -10.20 11.61 -7.42
C LEU A 50 -9.57 11.44 -6.04
N LEU A 51 -9.81 10.31 -5.38
CA LEU A 51 -9.23 10.03 -4.05
C LEU A 51 -7.71 9.94 -4.11
N ARG A 52 -7.14 9.37 -5.18
CA ARG A 52 -5.67 9.35 -5.41
C ARG A 52 -5.11 10.75 -5.59
N GLU A 53 -5.78 11.59 -6.39
CA GLU A 53 -5.38 12.99 -6.59
C GLU A 53 -5.37 13.76 -5.26
N MET A 54 -6.48 13.70 -4.51
CA MET A 54 -6.58 14.32 -3.18
C MET A 54 -5.52 13.82 -2.18
N SER A 55 -5.16 12.54 -2.25
CA SER A 55 -4.15 11.94 -1.37
C SER A 55 -2.76 12.49 -1.66
N ILE A 56 -2.40 12.57 -2.94
CA ILE A 56 -1.10 13.05 -3.40
C ILE A 56 -0.95 14.55 -3.14
N GLU A 57 -1.99 15.34 -3.41
CA GLU A 57 -1.98 16.78 -3.13
C GLU A 57 -1.84 17.09 -1.64
N ALA A 58 -2.50 16.30 -0.77
CA ALA A 58 -2.46 16.51 0.67
C ALA A 58 -1.18 15.99 1.34
N CYS A 59 -0.44 15.06 0.70
CA CYS A 59 0.79 14.48 1.23
C CYS A 59 1.91 14.42 0.16
N PRO A 60 2.38 15.57 -0.38
CA PRO A 60 3.28 15.61 -1.53
C PRO A 60 4.74 15.22 -1.22
N HIS A 61 5.13 15.15 0.06
CA HIS A 61 6.54 15.06 0.46
C HIS A 61 6.92 13.78 1.23
N HIS A 62 6.04 12.76 1.21
CA HIS A 62 6.27 11.49 1.91
C HIS A 62 5.85 10.32 1.02
N PRO A 63 6.46 9.13 1.22
CA PRO A 63 5.93 7.89 0.65
C PRO A 63 4.48 7.68 1.10
N LEU A 64 3.65 7.19 0.17
CA LEU A 64 2.21 7.05 0.36
C LEU A 64 1.73 5.64 0.09
N PHE A 65 0.87 5.14 0.97
CA PHE A 65 0.03 3.97 0.75
C PHE A 65 -1.37 4.44 0.36
N ILE A 66 -1.91 3.87 -0.72
CA ILE A 66 -3.21 4.23 -1.28
C ILE A 66 -3.99 2.97 -1.60
N ASN A 67 -5.19 2.88 -1.05
CA ASN A 67 -6.12 1.79 -1.28
C ASN A 67 -6.70 1.83 -2.71
N ILE A 68 -6.81 0.65 -3.34
CA ILE A 68 -7.52 0.46 -4.60
C ILE A 68 -8.76 -0.38 -4.33
N HIS A 69 -9.92 0.11 -4.78
CA HIS A 69 -11.12 -0.71 -4.76
C HIS A 69 -11.02 -1.82 -5.83
N PRO A 70 -11.43 -3.08 -5.53
CA PRO A 70 -11.32 -4.20 -6.46
C PRO A 70 -11.92 -3.95 -7.85
N SER A 71 -13.04 -3.22 -7.94
CA SER A 71 -13.65 -2.88 -9.23
C SER A 71 -12.82 -1.94 -10.10
N GLU A 72 -11.89 -1.17 -9.54
CA GLU A 72 -10.97 -0.33 -10.32
C GLU A 72 -9.96 -1.16 -11.12
N LEU A 73 -9.70 -2.40 -10.69
CA LEU A 73 -8.82 -3.31 -11.40
C LEU A 73 -9.37 -3.71 -12.77
N ASN A 74 -10.69 -3.59 -12.99
CA ASN A 74 -11.35 -3.83 -14.28
C ASN A 74 -11.35 -2.59 -15.19
N ASP A 75 -11.08 -1.41 -14.62
CA ASP A 75 -11.10 -0.14 -15.31
C ASP A 75 -9.70 0.26 -15.77
N ARG A 76 -9.59 0.80 -16.99
CA ARG A 76 -8.30 1.26 -17.52
C ARG A 76 -7.79 2.55 -16.88
N TYR A 77 -8.47 3.06 -15.85
CA TYR A 77 -8.11 4.33 -15.19
C TYR A 77 -6.73 4.31 -14.56
N LEU A 78 -6.32 3.19 -13.94
CA LEU A 78 -5.02 3.06 -13.26
C LEU A 78 -3.79 3.05 -14.19
N VAL A 79 -3.97 2.73 -15.46
CA VAL A 79 -2.87 2.67 -16.45
C VAL A 79 -2.82 3.89 -17.36
N GLN A 80 -3.70 4.86 -17.16
CA GLN A 80 -3.63 6.10 -17.94
C GLN A 80 -2.33 6.85 -17.62
N PRO A 81 -1.62 7.37 -18.63
CA PRO A 81 -0.33 8.06 -18.43
C PRO A 81 -0.44 9.26 -17.50
N ASP A 82 -1.61 9.85 -17.39
CA ASP A 82 -1.92 11.04 -16.58
C ASP A 82 -2.51 10.69 -15.21
N ASP A 83 -2.56 9.40 -14.81
CA ASP A 83 -3.03 9.05 -13.46
C ASP A 83 -2.14 9.72 -12.39
N PRO A 84 -2.74 10.29 -11.35
CA PRO A 84 -2.03 10.98 -10.27
C PRO A 84 -0.89 10.16 -9.64
N ILE A 85 -1.02 8.83 -9.57
CA ILE A 85 0.02 7.95 -8.97
C ILE A 85 1.38 8.05 -9.67
N PHE A 86 1.43 8.44 -10.93
CA PHE A 86 2.67 8.58 -11.67
C PHE A 86 3.31 9.97 -11.54
N ARG A 87 2.65 10.90 -10.86
CA ARG A 87 3.14 12.27 -10.64
C ARG A 87 3.73 12.49 -9.25
N HIS A 88 3.60 11.49 -8.35
CA HIS A 88 4.17 11.58 -7.00
C HIS A 88 5.68 11.40 -7.02
N ASP A 89 6.41 12.31 -6.37
CA ASP A 89 7.88 12.31 -6.38
C ASP A 89 8.49 11.27 -5.43
N PHE A 90 7.71 10.69 -4.50
CA PHE A 90 8.13 9.68 -3.54
C PHE A 90 7.58 8.30 -3.89
N ASP A 91 8.06 7.27 -3.19
CA ASP A 91 7.54 5.91 -3.36
C ASP A 91 6.04 5.85 -3.09
N LEU A 92 5.33 5.16 -3.97
CA LEU A 92 3.89 4.95 -3.88
C LEU A 92 3.60 3.47 -3.80
N TYR A 93 2.77 3.11 -2.84
CA TYR A 93 2.37 1.76 -2.49
C TYR A 93 0.87 1.62 -2.74
N LEU A 94 0.48 0.75 -3.69
CA LEU A 94 -0.92 0.45 -3.97
C LEU A 94 -1.35 -0.77 -3.18
N GLU A 95 -2.36 -0.60 -2.34
CA GLU A 95 -2.92 -1.62 -1.47
C GLU A 95 -4.05 -2.35 -2.18
N ILE A 96 -3.93 -3.67 -2.23
CA ILE A 96 -4.91 -4.58 -2.82
C ILE A 96 -5.33 -5.53 -1.71
N THR A 97 -6.62 -5.52 -1.36
CA THR A 97 -7.16 -6.42 -0.35
C THR A 97 -7.12 -7.88 -0.80
N GLU A 98 -6.85 -8.80 0.15
CA GLU A 98 -6.88 -10.25 -0.09
C GLU A 98 -8.27 -10.78 -0.53
N ALA A 99 -9.34 -10.01 -0.31
CA ALA A 99 -10.70 -10.39 -0.67
C ALA A 99 -10.96 -10.38 -2.19
N VAL A 100 -10.04 -9.88 -3.02
CA VAL A 100 -10.17 -9.93 -4.49
C VAL A 100 -10.05 -11.37 -4.97
N PRO A 101 -11.02 -11.94 -5.72
CA PRO A 101 -10.91 -13.29 -6.25
C PRO A 101 -9.68 -13.45 -7.18
N LEU A 102 -8.93 -14.54 -7.02
CA LEU A 102 -7.75 -14.86 -7.87
C LEU A 102 -8.05 -14.85 -9.37
N SER A 103 -9.30 -15.16 -9.77
CA SER A 103 -9.72 -15.06 -11.16
C SER A 103 -9.63 -13.63 -11.70
N HIS A 104 -9.97 -12.64 -10.92
CA HIS A 104 -9.82 -11.23 -11.29
C HIS A 104 -8.35 -10.83 -11.36
N TYR A 105 -7.51 -11.37 -10.48
CA TYR A 105 -6.07 -11.11 -10.51
C TYR A 105 -5.43 -11.50 -11.85
N HIS A 106 -5.75 -12.67 -12.41
CA HIS A 106 -5.23 -13.10 -13.71
C HIS A 106 -5.65 -12.16 -14.85
N LEU A 107 -6.85 -11.60 -14.78
CA LEU A 107 -7.34 -10.62 -15.76
C LEU A 107 -6.60 -9.27 -15.66
N CYS A 108 -6.14 -8.93 -14.46
CA CYS A 108 -5.49 -7.65 -14.18
C CYS A 108 -3.95 -7.72 -14.18
N GLN A 109 -3.35 -8.89 -14.41
CA GLN A 109 -1.89 -9.08 -14.36
C GLN A 109 -1.13 -8.09 -15.25
N SER A 110 -1.59 -7.85 -16.47
CA SER A 110 -0.94 -6.91 -17.39
C SER A 110 -0.95 -5.48 -16.86
N MET A 111 -2.07 -5.06 -16.25
CA MET A 111 -2.21 -3.75 -15.65
C MET A 111 -1.28 -3.60 -14.42
N LEU A 112 -1.27 -4.60 -13.54
CA LEU A 112 -0.40 -4.59 -12.36
C LEU A 112 1.09 -4.63 -12.74
N HIS A 113 1.42 -5.33 -13.83
CA HIS A 113 2.77 -5.33 -14.39
C HIS A 113 3.16 -3.95 -14.92
N GLU A 114 2.27 -3.26 -15.62
CA GLU A 114 2.49 -1.90 -16.13
C GLU A 114 2.66 -0.89 -14.97
N VAL A 115 1.81 -0.95 -13.95
CA VAL A 115 1.88 -0.12 -12.75
C VAL A 115 3.24 -0.29 -12.07
N ARG A 116 3.71 -1.54 -11.89
CA ARG A 116 5.05 -1.83 -11.37
C ARG A 116 6.16 -1.31 -12.27
N GLY A 117 6.04 -1.51 -13.58
CA GLY A 117 7.01 -1.03 -14.57
C GLY A 117 7.22 0.49 -14.49
N ARG A 118 6.23 1.21 -14.00
CA ARG A 118 6.30 2.65 -13.72
C ARG A 118 6.78 2.98 -12.30
N GLY A 119 7.24 1.97 -11.53
CA GLY A 119 7.85 2.14 -10.22
C GLY A 119 6.86 2.28 -9.07
N VAL A 120 5.58 1.91 -9.23
CA VAL A 120 4.62 1.82 -8.13
C VAL A 120 4.73 0.43 -7.48
N HIS A 121 4.76 0.38 -6.17
CA HIS A 121 4.88 -0.86 -5.41
C HIS A 121 3.49 -1.44 -5.10
N LEU A 122 3.37 -2.77 -5.16
CA LEU A 122 2.13 -3.44 -4.74
C LEU A 122 2.23 -3.88 -3.29
N VAL A 123 1.09 -3.79 -2.60
CA VAL A 123 0.90 -4.21 -1.22
C VAL A 123 -0.29 -5.16 -1.17
N VAL A 124 -0.16 -6.27 -0.45
CA VAL A 124 -1.28 -7.11 -0.05
C VAL A 124 -1.76 -6.61 1.30
N ASP A 125 -3.03 -6.23 1.36
CA ASP A 125 -3.66 -5.68 2.55
C ASP A 125 -4.61 -6.66 3.23
N ASP A 126 -4.89 -6.43 4.51
CA ASP A 126 -5.83 -7.18 5.35
C ASP A 126 -5.52 -8.69 5.49
N LEU A 127 -4.25 -9.12 5.38
CA LEU A 127 -3.92 -10.54 5.54
C LEU A 127 -4.31 -11.02 6.95
N GLY A 128 -5.26 -11.94 7.01
CA GLY A 128 -5.80 -12.49 8.26
C GLY A 128 -7.20 -12.02 8.65
N ALA A 129 -7.80 -11.09 7.92
CA ALA A 129 -9.16 -10.60 8.19
C ALA A 129 -10.26 -11.62 7.83
N GLY A 130 -9.95 -12.61 7.00
CA GLY A 130 -10.94 -13.57 6.51
C GLY A 130 -10.35 -14.91 6.06
N TYR A 131 -10.72 -15.37 4.89
CA TYR A 131 -10.14 -16.56 4.25
C TYR A 131 -8.78 -16.23 3.63
N SER A 132 -7.77 -16.06 4.48
CA SER A 132 -6.41 -15.70 4.04
C SER A 132 -5.87 -16.67 3.01
N ASN A 133 -5.65 -16.19 1.80
CA ASN A 133 -5.06 -16.97 0.74
C ASN A 133 -3.58 -16.60 0.56
N LEU A 134 -2.68 -17.26 1.29
CA LEU A 134 -1.24 -17.04 1.19
C LEU A 134 -0.68 -17.16 -0.24
N LYS A 135 -1.46 -17.79 -1.16
CA LYS A 135 -1.09 -17.87 -2.57
C LYS A 135 -1.00 -16.47 -3.22
N TYR A 136 -1.76 -15.48 -2.71
CA TYR A 136 -1.65 -14.10 -3.18
C TYR A 136 -0.25 -13.53 -3.04
N ILE A 137 0.44 -13.85 -1.93
CA ILE A 137 1.80 -13.36 -1.69
C ILE A 137 2.74 -13.90 -2.77
N ALA A 138 2.60 -15.18 -3.14
CA ALA A 138 3.42 -15.78 -4.18
C ALA A 138 3.08 -15.25 -5.58
N ASP A 139 1.78 -15.14 -5.91
CA ASP A 139 1.32 -14.76 -7.25
C ASP A 139 1.51 -13.25 -7.53
N LEU A 140 1.24 -12.42 -6.51
CA LEU A 140 1.40 -10.97 -6.61
C LEU A 140 2.86 -10.53 -6.44
N ALA A 141 3.70 -11.32 -5.78
CA ALA A 141 5.04 -10.90 -5.37
C ALA A 141 5.07 -9.44 -4.86
N PRO A 142 4.27 -9.10 -3.81
CA PRO A 142 4.13 -7.74 -3.33
C PRO A 142 5.43 -7.26 -2.69
N ARG A 143 5.64 -5.95 -2.64
CA ARG A 143 6.75 -5.37 -1.87
C ARG A 143 6.50 -5.43 -0.38
N ILE A 144 5.23 -5.34 0.03
CA ILE A 144 4.80 -5.31 1.43
C ILE A 144 3.53 -6.15 1.59
N VAL A 145 3.41 -6.78 2.74
CA VAL A 145 2.20 -7.45 3.22
C VAL A 145 1.78 -6.80 4.53
N LYS A 146 0.52 -6.39 4.65
CA LYS A 146 -0.06 -5.83 5.88
C LYS A 146 -0.82 -6.93 6.61
N LEU A 147 -0.52 -7.12 7.89
CA LEU A 147 -1.21 -8.07 8.76
C LEU A 147 -2.35 -7.35 9.46
N ASP A 148 -3.56 -7.86 9.27
CA ASP A 148 -4.77 -7.32 9.89
C ASP A 148 -4.68 -7.31 11.43
N ARG A 149 -5.37 -6.36 12.03
CA ARG A 149 -5.49 -6.22 13.49
C ARG A 149 -5.88 -7.52 14.19
N GLY A 150 -6.69 -8.38 13.58
CA GLY A 150 -7.10 -9.68 14.16
C GLY A 150 -5.92 -10.60 14.48
N LEU A 151 -4.78 -10.43 13.81
CA LEU A 151 -3.53 -11.13 14.10
C LEU A 151 -2.66 -10.43 15.16
N ILE A 152 -2.93 -9.17 15.46
CA ILE A 152 -2.11 -8.32 16.33
C ILE A 152 -2.77 -8.06 17.68
N ALA A 153 -4.10 -7.93 17.73
CA ALA A 153 -4.83 -7.65 18.95
C ALA A 153 -4.57 -8.70 20.03
N GLY A 154 -4.07 -8.27 21.19
CA GLY A 154 -3.72 -9.13 22.31
C GLY A 154 -2.51 -10.03 22.07
N LEU A 155 -1.66 -9.71 21.08
CA LEU A 155 -0.45 -10.48 20.79
C LEU A 155 0.51 -10.45 21.98
N THR A 156 0.93 -11.63 22.42
CA THR A 156 1.97 -11.78 23.46
C THR A 156 2.96 -12.86 23.05
N GLN A 157 4.22 -12.74 23.49
CA GLN A 157 5.31 -13.67 23.12
C GLN A 157 5.02 -15.14 23.43
N GLN A 158 4.17 -15.44 24.44
CA GLN A 158 3.83 -16.80 24.85
C GLN A 158 2.63 -17.37 24.09
N SER A 159 1.91 -16.55 23.32
CA SER A 159 0.69 -16.94 22.61
C SER A 159 0.96 -17.87 21.42
N ARG A 160 -0.04 -18.67 21.06
CA ARG A 160 0.01 -19.43 19.79
C ARG A 160 -0.01 -18.48 18.58
N LEU A 161 -0.70 -17.35 18.74
CA LEU A 161 -0.81 -16.31 17.74
C LEU A 161 0.56 -15.70 17.42
N PHE A 162 1.42 -15.46 18.43
CA PHE A 162 2.79 -15.01 18.23
C PHE A 162 3.60 -15.94 17.30
N ARG A 163 3.49 -17.26 17.51
CA ARG A 163 4.17 -18.25 16.67
C ARG A 163 3.63 -18.23 15.24
N LEU A 164 2.32 -18.06 15.08
CA LEU A 164 1.70 -17.93 13.76
C LEU A 164 2.21 -16.68 13.03
N VAL A 165 2.15 -15.51 13.68
CA VAL A 165 2.60 -14.23 13.11
C VAL A 165 4.09 -14.31 12.77
N THR A 166 4.94 -14.85 13.65
CA THR A 166 6.37 -15.07 13.35
C THR A 166 6.56 -15.91 12.10
N GLY A 167 5.81 -17.01 11.97
CA GLY A 167 5.88 -17.87 10.77
C GLY A 167 5.45 -17.16 9.50
N ILE A 168 4.42 -16.29 9.56
CA ILE A 168 3.99 -15.47 8.42
C ILE A 168 5.08 -14.45 8.05
N VAL A 169 5.69 -13.77 9.03
CA VAL A 169 6.77 -12.81 8.80
C VAL A 169 7.98 -13.49 8.15
N GLU A 170 8.35 -14.69 8.62
CA GLU A 170 9.42 -15.48 8.02
C GLU A 170 9.10 -15.89 6.58
N LEU A 171 7.87 -16.36 6.31
CA LEU A 171 7.41 -16.70 4.96
C LEU A 171 7.48 -15.49 4.02
N CYS A 172 6.94 -14.34 4.44
CA CYS A 172 7.00 -13.10 3.65
C CYS A 172 8.44 -12.72 3.34
N THR A 173 9.34 -12.82 4.34
CA THR A 173 10.77 -12.52 4.17
C THR A 173 11.43 -13.44 3.14
N GLN A 174 11.09 -14.75 3.13
CA GLN A 174 11.59 -15.70 2.13
C GLN A 174 11.09 -15.41 0.71
N LEU A 175 9.97 -14.70 0.60
CA LEU A 175 9.38 -14.24 -0.66
C LEU A 175 9.75 -12.78 -1.00
N ASP A 176 10.79 -12.21 -0.37
CA ASP A 176 11.28 -10.85 -0.56
C ASP A 176 10.23 -9.75 -0.25
N ALA A 177 9.20 -10.07 0.54
CA ALA A 177 8.20 -9.15 1.01
C ALA A 177 8.48 -8.68 2.45
N LEU A 178 8.27 -7.39 2.72
CA LEU A 178 8.34 -6.82 4.07
C LEU A 178 6.94 -6.84 4.70
N VAL A 179 6.89 -6.81 6.04
CA VAL A 179 5.63 -6.89 6.77
C VAL A 179 5.35 -5.60 7.53
N VAL A 180 4.10 -5.11 7.42
CA VAL A 180 3.50 -4.09 8.28
C VAL A 180 2.53 -4.81 9.24
N ALA A 181 2.68 -4.65 10.54
CA ALA A 181 1.70 -5.09 11.52
C ALA A 181 0.74 -3.94 11.83
N GLU A 182 -0.55 -4.19 11.69
CA GLU A 182 -1.59 -3.18 11.84
C GLU A 182 -2.33 -3.26 13.18
N GLY A 183 -2.96 -2.15 13.56
CA GLY A 183 -3.82 -2.10 14.73
C GLY A 183 -3.09 -2.25 16.06
N ILE A 184 -1.83 -1.84 16.15
CA ILE A 184 -1.06 -1.82 17.40
C ILE A 184 -1.66 -0.76 18.33
N GLU A 185 -2.21 -1.18 19.47
CA GLU A 185 -2.88 -0.29 20.42
C GLU A 185 -2.21 -0.26 21.78
N THR A 186 -1.42 -1.27 22.15
CA THR A 186 -0.72 -1.36 23.43
C THR A 186 0.79 -1.51 23.29
N VAL A 187 1.51 -1.19 24.35
CA VAL A 187 2.99 -1.34 24.40
C VAL A 187 3.37 -2.81 24.30
N GLU A 188 2.61 -3.69 24.95
CA GLU A 188 2.82 -5.13 24.95
C GLU A 188 2.67 -5.73 23.53
N GLU A 189 1.67 -5.28 22.77
CA GLU A 189 1.51 -5.65 21.37
C GLU A 189 2.69 -5.17 20.53
N LEU A 190 3.12 -3.91 20.72
CA LEU A 190 4.27 -3.35 20.00
C LEU A 190 5.56 -4.14 20.26
N GLU A 191 5.84 -4.49 21.53
CA GLU A 191 6.99 -5.31 21.89
C GLU A 191 6.91 -6.71 21.25
N ALA A 192 5.74 -7.35 21.32
CA ALA A 192 5.53 -8.64 20.70
C ALA A 192 5.70 -8.57 19.16
N VAL A 193 5.16 -7.54 18.51
CA VAL A 193 5.32 -7.32 17.06
C VAL A 193 6.79 -7.14 16.69
N ILE A 194 7.56 -6.35 17.43
CA ILE A 194 9.00 -6.18 17.20
C ILE A 194 9.73 -7.54 17.27
N ASP A 195 9.36 -8.38 18.24
CA ASP A 195 9.98 -9.69 18.44
C ASP A 195 9.60 -10.72 17.37
N THR A 196 8.49 -10.52 16.62
CA THR A 196 8.16 -11.36 15.45
C THR A 196 9.11 -11.11 14.27
N GLY A 197 9.82 -9.99 14.25
CA GLY A 197 10.67 -9.57 13.13
C GLY A 197 9.94 -8.75 12.07
N ALA A 198 8.67 -8.35 12.28
CA ALA A 198 7.95 -7.44 11.40
C ALA A 198 8.75 -6.14 11.22
N ARG A 199 8.83 -5.66 9.97
CA ARG A 199 9.66 -4.50 9.64
C ARG A 199 8.98 -3.20 10.00
N TYR A 200 7.69 -3.09 9.77
CA TYR A 200 6.90 -1.89 9.97
C TYR A 200 5.73 -2.15 10.89
N GLY A 201 5.22 -1.08 11.48
CA GLY A 201 4.04 -1.13 12.33
C GLY A 201 3.19 0.12 12.21
N GLN A 202 1.89 -0.07 12.42
CA GLN A 202 0.87 0.97 12.37
C GLN A 202 -0.18 0.69 13.46
N GLY A 203 -0.71 1.73 14.08
CA GLY A 203 -1.75 1.57 15.08
C GLY A 203 -1.95 2.83 15.92
N TYR A 204 -3.01 2.82 16.72
CA TYR A 204 -3.40 3.98 17.53
C TYR A 204 -2.41 4.29 18.65
N LEU A 205 -1.60 3.33 19.05
CA LEU A 205 -0.49 3.57 19.97
C LEU A 205 0.54 4.55 19.39
N LEU A 206 0.79 4.46 18.08
CA LEU A 206 1.81 5.26 17.40
C LEU A 206 1.24 6.60 16.87
N ALA A 207 0.05 6.57 16.29
CA ALA A 207 -0.76 7.74 15.95
C ALA A 207 -2.15 7.31 15.44
N ARG A 208 -3.15 8.14 15.69
CA ARG A 208 -4.48 7.99 15.03
C ARG A 208 -4.47 8.65 13.66
N PRO A 209 -5.30 8.16 12.71
CA PRO A 209 -5.50 8.83 11.44
C PRO A 209 -5.97 10.27 11.65
N ALA A 210 -5.32 11.23 11.02
CA ALA A 210 -5.66 12.66 11.15
C ALA A 210 -5.23 13.47 9.91
N PHE A 211 -5.71 14.71 9.84
CA PHE A 211 -5.20 15.77 8.98
C PHE A 211 -5.21 17.09 9.77
N PRO A 212 -4.13 17.88 9.78
CA PRO A 212 -2.85 17.69 9.09
C PRO A 212 -2.12 16.39 9.47
N LEU A 213 -1.10 16.02 8.70
CA LEU A 213 -0.33 14.77 8.86
C LEU A 213 0.13 14.60 10.31
N PRO A 214 -0.29 13.51 10.99
CA PRO A 214 0.05 13.33 12.39
C PRO A 214 1.52 12.91 12.57
N ALA A 215 2.15 13.42 13.62
CA ALA A 215 3.49 12.99 14.01
C ALA A 215 3.44 11.60 14.66
N VAL A 216 4.50 10.83 14.50
CA VAL A 216 4.68 9.55 15.20
C VAL A 216 4.95 9.79 16.68
N ILE A 217 4.23 9.10 17.55
CA ILE A 217 4.44 9.07 18.99
C ILE A 217 5.04 7.69 19.32
N TRP A 218 6.31 7.66 19.70
CA TRP A 218 6.95 6.43 20.14
C TRP A 218 6.87 6.30 21.66
N PRO A 219 6.35 5.18 22.22
CA PRO A 219 6.26 4.99 23.65
C PRO A 219 7.64 4.91 24.30
N GLU A 220 7.87 5.67 25.38
CA GLU A 220 9.15 5.70 26.10
C GLU A 220 9.50 4.35 26.77
N GLN A 221 8.50 3.54 27.09
CA GLN A 221 8.61 2.29 27.83
C GLN A 221 9.17 1.12 27.00
N VAL A 222 9.21 1.22 25.66
CA VAL A 222 9.77 0.18 24.79
C VAL A 222 11.29 0.19 24.92
N THR A 223 11.81 -0.56 25.89
CA THR A 223 13.25 -0.77 26.07
C THR A 223 13.75 -1.82 25.07
N LYS A 224 14.99 -1.63 24.57
CA LYS A 224 15.68 -2.68 23.79
C LYS A 224 15.88 -3.89 24.70
N THR A 225 15.06 -4.91 24.59
CA THR A 225 15.37 -6.22 25.14
C THR A 225 16.53 -6.79 24.33
N GLY A 226 17.75 -6.53 24.82
CA GLY A 226 18.97 -7.10 24.27
C GLY A 226 19.04 -8.60 24.56
N ARG A 227 18.36 -9.42 23.76
CA ARG A 227 18.64 -10.86 23.66
C ARG A 227 19.12 -11.15 22.25
N THR A 228 20.43 -11.15 22.10
CA THR A 228 21.14 -11.79 20.99
C THR A 228 20.76 -13.27 20.93
N ARG A 229 19.72 -13.62 20.19
CA ARG A 229 19.64 -14.96 19.64
C ARG A 229 20.52 -14.97 18.38
N SER A 230 21.53 -15.84 18.41
CA SER A 230 22.29 -16.25 17.23
C SER A 230 21.30 -16.81 16.20
N SER A 231 20.75 -15.95 15.36
CA SER A 231 19.98 -16.31 14.19
C SER A 231 20.90 -16.20 12.99
N ARG A 232 20.95 -17.26 12.18
CA ARG A 232 21.53 -17.24 10.83
C ARG A 232 21.15 -15.90 10.19
N VAL A 233 22.16 -15.15 9.77
CA VAL A 233 21.99 -13.86 9.08
C VAL A 233 21.31 -14.15 7.75
N VAL A 234 19.97 -14.10 7.74
CA VAL A 234 19.21 -13.90 6.50
C VAL A 234 19.46 -12.45 6.14
N ARG A 235 20.06 -12.19 4.99
CA ARG A 235 20.18 -10.82 4.46
C ARG A 235 18.76 -10.27 4.28
N VAL A 236 18.30 -9.47 5.22
CA VAL A 236 17.07 -8.69 5.09
C VAL A 236 17.31 -7.68 3.97
N PRO A 237 16.45 -7.60 2.95
CA PRO A 237 16.54 -6.57 1.93
C PRO A 237 16.61 -5.19 2.60
N GLU A 238 17.57 -4.37 2.19
CA GLU A 238 17.70 -3.00 2.70
C GLU A 238 16.36 -2.27 2.43
N ALA A 239 15.83 -1.59 3.43
CA ALA A 239 14.63 -0.78 3.25
C ALA A 239 14.86 0.17 2.07
N PRO A 240 13.88 0.36 1.18
CA PRO A 240 14.04 1.23 0.03
C PRO A 240 14.50 2.60 0.53
N ARG A 241 15.59 3.11 -0.07
CA ARG A 241 15.99 4.50 0.17
C ARG A 241 14.86 5.37 -0.34
N VAL A 242 14.40 6.30 0.48
CA VAL A 242 13.51 7.38 0.05
C VAL A 242 14.30 8.22 -0.96
N VAL A 243 14.17 7.90 -2.24
CA VAL A 243 14.81 8.63 -3.33
C VAL A 243 13.69 9.28 -4.14
N PRO A 244 13.76 10.60 -4.39
CA PRO A 244 12.84 11.25 -5.30
C PRO A 244 12.87 10.54 -6.66
N ARG A 245 11.69 10.23 -7.21
CA ARG A 245 11.60 9.61 -8.54
C ARG A 245 12.21 10.52 -9.60
N ALA A 246 13.08 9.97 -10.43
CA ALA A 246 13.49 10.67 -11.64
C ALA A 246 12.26 10.89 -12.52
N ARG A 247 11.99 12.16 -12.88
CA ARG A 247 10.89 12.50 -13.80
C ARG A 247 11.11 11.75 -15.11
N SER A 248 10.24 10.79 -15.42
CA SER A 248 10.17 10.20 -16.76
C SER A 248 9.78 11.32 -17.72
N GLN A 249 10.65 11.64 -18.65
CA GLN A 249 10.30 12.56 -19.75
C GLN A 249 9.13 11.94 -20.53
N PRO A 250 8.09 12.73 -20.85
CA PRO A 250 7.03 12.24 -21.73
C PRO A 250 7.65 11.83 -23.07
N PRO A 251 7.16 10.75 -23.72
CA PRO A 251 7.65 10.35 -25.03
C PRO A 251 7.49 11.51 -26.01
N ALA A 252 8.54 11.77 -26.78
CA ALA A 252 8.53 12.79 -27.82
C ALA A 252 7.35 12.53 -28.77
N ILE A 253 6.48 13.53 -28.94
CA ILE A 253 5.40 13.47 -29.92
C ILE A 253 6.07 13.50 -31.30
N GLU A 254 6.13 12.35 -31.97
CA GLU A 254 6.46 12.31 -33.40
C GLU A 254 5.43 13.14 -34.16
N THR A 255 5.86 14.27 -34.68
CA THR A 255 5.03 15.09 -35.57
C THR A 255 4.79 14.31 -36.85
N ALA A 256 3.56 13.83 -37.02
CA ALA A 256 3.13 13.16 -38.23
C ALA A 256 3.32 14.10 -39.44
N THR A 257 4.12 13.65 -40.41
CA THR A 257 4.32 14.33 -41.70
C THR A 257 2.98 14.37 -42.45
N PRO A 258 2.53 15.50 -42.97
CA PRO A 258 1.28 15.57 -43.70
C PRO A 258 1.35 14.76 -45.03
N PRO A 259 0.25 14.11 -45.48
CA PRO A 259 0.23 13.34 -46.70
C PRO A 259 0.44 14.23 -47.94
N PRO A 260 1.02 13.69 -49.03
CA PRO A 260 1.27 14.46 -50.25
C PRO A 260 -0.03 14.84 -50.95
N LYS A 261 -0.11 16.10 -51.38
CA LYS A 261 -1.23 16.66 -52.15
C LYS A 261 -1.43 15.89 -53.48
N SER A 262 -2.64 15.31 -53.66
CA SER A 262 -3.08 14.69 -54.93
C SER A 262 -3.14 15.76 -56.04
N ARG A 263 -2.35 15.54 -57.12
CA ARG A 263 -2.44 16.31 -58.35
C ARG A 263 -3.76 15.95 -59.08
N THR A 264 -4.68 16.86 -59.11
CA THR A 264 -5.86 16.79 -60.03
C THR A 264 -5.37 16.93 -61.47
N ARG A 265 -5.57 15.88 -62.29
CA ARG A 265 -5.51 15.96 -63.75
C ARG A 265 -6.84 16.44 -64.25
N THR A 266 -6.83 17.61 -64.87
CA THR A 266 -7.89 18.11 -65.79
C THR A 266 -7.89 17.31 -67.07
N ARG A 267 -9.07 16.75 -67.42
CA ARG A 267 -9.65 16.67 -68.78
C ARG A 267 -11.15 16.69 -68.66
#